data_f9795081793b5a344ac2e8b3a28e7ddc
#
_entry.id   f9795081793b5a344ac2e8b3a28e7ddc
#
_cell.length_a   1.000
_cell.length_b   1.000
_cell.length_c   1.000
_cell.angle_alpha   90.00
_cell.angle_beta   90.00
_cell.angle_gamma   90.00
#
_symmetry.space_group_name_H-M   'P 1'
#
loop_
_entity.id
_entity.type
_entity.pdbx_description
1 polymer ?
#
loop_
_entity_poly.entity_id
_entity_poly.type
_entity_poly.pdbx_seq_one_letter_code
_entity_poly.pdbx_strand_id
1 'polypeptide(L)'
;MGREQLGPYTLSWPEGVFPLGGDALALGEFATVRPRWRVCDLGTGSGALLLLLARRAPDLQLAGVEADPLAARTARDNLATNGLPGEIALGDWREAPLPAGAFDLVVSNPPYFPPDSGRGDDPARMELRGGLEELCAAARRLLRNGGRFALCHRPERLCDVLCALRAQGLEPKRVKLLSHSPGHPPSLLLVEGVRQGRPGLTVEL
;
A
#
# COMPACT_ATOMS: atom_id res chain seq x y z
N MET A 1 -22.42 -7.19 4.65
CA MET A 1 -21.85 -6.11 3.82
C MET A 1 -21.49 -4.96 4.74
N GLY A 2 -20.20 -4.61 4.82
CA GLY A 2 -19.72 -3.47 5.59
C GLY A 2 -19.70 -2.20 4.73
N ARG A 3 -19.75 -1.05 5.40
CA ARG A 3 -19.68 0.27 4.75
C ARG A 3 -19.05 1.29 5.69
N GLU A 4 -18.21 2.17 5.14
CA GLU A 4 -17.54 3.24 5.88
C GLU A 4 -17.45 4.51 5.03
N GLN A 5 -17.51 5.67 5.69
CA GLN A 5 -17.40 6.97 5.04
C GLN A 5 -15.98 7.52 5.15
N LEU A 6 -15.31 7.76 4.01
CA LEU A 6 -13.96 8.27 3.92
C LEU A 6 -13.94 9.72 3.39
N GLY A 7 -14.46 10.65 4.16
CA GLY A 7 -14.68 12.04 3.70
C GLY A 7 -15.76 12.08 2.62
N PRO A 8 -15.47 12.52 1.37
CA PRO A 8 -16.45 12.56 0.30
C PRO A 8 -16.75 11.17 -0.28
N TYR A 9 -15.94 10.16 0.00
CA TYR A 9 -16.03 8.83 -0.60
C TYR A 9 -16.63 7.80 0.34
N THR A 10 -17.34 6.84 -0.22
CA THR A 10 -17.88 5.68 0.49
C THR A 10 -17.11 4.44 0.12
N LEU A 11 -16.56 3.74 1.12
CA LEU A 11 -16.00 2.40 0.99
C LEU A 11 -17.06 1.37 1.35
N SER A 12 -17.22 0.33 0.54
CA SER A 12 -18.11 -0.80 0.82
C SER A 12 -17.37 -2.11 0.59
N TRP A 13 -17.68 -3.14 1.39
CA TRP A 13 -17.09 -4.47 1.21
C TRP A 13 -18.09 -5.57 1.57
N PRO A 14 -18.13 -6.67 0.80
CA PRO A 14 -18.90 -7.87 1.13
C PRO A 14 -18.21 -8.68 2.23
N GLU A 15 -18.92 -9.68 2.75
CA GLU A 15 -18.30 -10.73 3.55
C GLU A 15 -17.18 -11.43 2.75
N GLY A 16 -16.07 -11.76 3.40
CA GLY A 16 -14.89 -12.34 2.76
C GLY A 16 -13.88 -11.34 2.21
N VAL A 17 -14.21 -10.05 2.15
CA VAL A 17 -13.24 -8.97 1.85
C VAL A 17 -12.89 -8.25 3.14
N PHE A 18 -11.59 -7.99 3.35
CA PHE A 18 -11.12 -7.29 4.55
C PHE A 18 -11.69 -5.88 4.65
N PRO A 19 -12.20 -5.51 5.85
CA PRO A 19 -12.59 -4.15 6.13
C PRO A 19 -11.37 -3.22 6.16
N LEU A 20 -11.63 -1.92 6.15
CA LEU A 20 -10.59 -0.92 6.38
C LEU A 20 -9.93 -1.12 7.74
N GLY A 21 -8.61 -1.30 7.76
CA GLY A 21 -7.82 -1.41 8.98
C GLY A 21 -7.14 -0.08 9.35
N GLY A 22 -6.76 0.05 10.62
CA GLY A 22 -6.00 1.20 11.12
C GLY A 22 -4.68 1.43 10.37
N ASP A 23 -4.05 0.34 9.93
CA ASP A 23 -2.77 0.38 9.17
C ASP A 23 -2.96 1.06 7.82
N ALA A 24 -4.05 0.74 7.11
CA ALA A 24 -4.37 1.39 5.83
C ALA A 24 -4.69 2.88 6.01
N LEU A 25 -5.41 3.24 7.08
CA LEU A 25 -5.65 4.65 7.42
C LEU A 25 -4.34 5.39 7.68
N ALA A 26 -3.46 4.83 8.51
CA ALA A 26 -2.17 5.41 8.85
C ALA A 26 -1.27 5.55 7.61
N LEU A 27 -1.20 4.52 6.76
CA LEU A 27 -0.43 4.56 5.51
C LEU A 27 -1.00 5.59 4.53
N GLY A 28 -2.34 5.65 4.40
CA GLY A 28 -3.02 6.62 3.55
C GLY A 28 -2.76 8.06 3.96
N GLU A 29 -2.61 8.35 5.25
CA GLU A 29 -2.23 9.69 5.75
C GLU A 29 -0.72 9.95 5.64
N PHE A 30 0.12 8.93 5.81
CA PHE A 30 1.58 9.06 5.76
C PHE A 30 2.12 9.25 4.35
N ALA A 31 1.63 8.48 3.36
CA ALA A 31 2.17 8.48 2.01
C ALA A 31 2.14 9.87 1.38
N THR A 32 3.24 10.27 0.74
CA THR A 32 3.30 11.53 -0.02
C THR A 32 2.49 11.39 -1.29
N VAL A 33 1.47 12.23 -1.47
CA VAL A 33 0.66 12.29 -2.69
C VAL A 33 0.48 13.73 -3.16
N ARG A 34 0.40 13.94 -4.47
CA ARG A 34 0.18 15.28 -5.08
C ARG A 34 -0.86 15.20 -6.19
N PRO A 35 -1.55 16.32 -6.49
CA PRO A 35 -2.51 16.37 -7.58
C PRO A 35 -1.96 15.83 -8.90
N ARG A 36 -2.81 15.10 -9.65
CA ARG A 36 -2.53 14.54 -10.98
C ARG A 36 -1.46 13.44 -11.01
N TRP A 37 -1.02 12.93 -9.86
CA TRP A 37 -0.10 11.81 -9.83
C TRP A 37 -0.77 10.51 -10.29
N ARG A 38 0.05 9.65 -10.90
CA ARG A 38 -0.31 8.26 -11.14
C ARG A 38 0.06 7.42 -9.93
N VAL A 39 -0.92 6.79 -9.34
CA VAL A 39 -0.81 6.03 -8.09
C VAL A 39 -1.16 4.58 -8.34
N CYS A 40 -0.37 3.66 -7.81
CA CYS A 40 -0.64 2.22 -7.84
C CYS A 40 -0.64 1.64 -6.42
N ASP A 41 -1.62 0.81 -6.11
CA ASP A 41 -1.72 0.06 -4.86
C ASP A 41 -1.50 -1.44 -5.12
N LEU A 42 -0.44 -2.01 -4.54
CA LEU A 42 -0.08 -3.41 -4.67
C LEU A 42 -0.72 -4.24 -3.54
N GLY A 43 -1.66 -5.11 -3.90
CA GLY A 43 -2.54 -5.78 -2.96
C GLY A 43 -3.65 -4.86 -2.50
N THR A 44 -4.41 -4.30 -3.47
CA THR A 44 -5.32 -3.18 -3.16
C THR A 44 -6.54 -3.57 -2.34
N GLY A 45 -6.84 -4.88 -2.20
CA GLY A 45 -7.99 -5.36 -1.45
C GLY A 45 -9.30 -4.74 -1.96
N SER A 46 -10.02 -4.06 -1.07
CA SER A 46 -11.26 -3.32 -1.41
C SER A 46 -11.03 -1.97 -2.10
N GLY A 47 -9.78 -1.54 -2.34
CA GLY A 47 -9.45 -0.23 -2.89
C GLY A 47 -9.40 0.89 -1.85
N ALA A 48 -9.36 0.55 -0.57
CA ALA A 48 -9.43 1.53 0.52
C ALA A 48 -8.30 2.58 0.47
N LEU A 49 -7.04 2.14 0.25
CA LEU A 49 -5.92 3.07 0.13
C LEU A 49 -6.06 4.03 -1.05
N LEU A 50 -6.59 3.56 -2.18
CA LEU A 50 -6.83 4.41 -3.35
C LEU A 50 -7.85 5.52 -3.03
N LEU A 51 -8.94 5.21 -2.31
CA LEU A 51 -9.91 6.21 -1.86
C LEU A 51 -9.30 7.20 -0.86
N LEU A 52 -8.49 6.72 0.08
CA LEU A 52 -7.82 7.57 1.06
C LEU A 52 -6.85 8.56 0.38
N LEU A 53 -6.11 8.12 -0.62
CA LEU A 53 -5.20 8.99 -1.37
C LEU A 53 -5.95 9.98 -2.26
N ALA A 54 -7.03 9.53 -2.92
CA ALA A 54 -7.88 10.42 -3.74
C ALA A 54 -8.55 11.52 -2.91
N ARG A 55 -8.87 11.26 -1.65
CA ARG A 55 -9.37 12.29 -0.71
C ARG A 55 -8.36 13.41 -0.47
N ARG A 56 -7.05 13.10 -0.53
CA ARG A 56 -5.96 14.03 -0.19
C ARG A 56 -5.44 14.84 -1.38
N ALA A 57 -5.62 14.33 -2.59
CA ALA A 57 -5.14 15.00 -3.79
C ALA A 57 -6.13 14.79 -4.95
N PRO A 58 -6.53 15.88 -5.65
CA PRO A 58 -7.44 15.77 -6.79
C PRO A 58 -6.75 15.19 -8.03
N ASP A 59 -7.56 14.67 -8.95
CA ASP A 59 -7.19 14.26 -10.30
C ASP A 59 -6.13 13.16 -10.34
N LEU A 60 -6.10 12.26 -9.34
CA LEU A 60 -5.22 11.11 -9.35
C LEU A 60 -5.63 10.13 -10.45
N GLN A 61 -4.63 9.56 -11.12
CA GLN A 61 -4.80 8.41 -12.00
C GLN A 61 -4.54 7.15 -11.17
N LEU A 62 -5.61 6.45 -10.80
CA LEU A 62 -5.56 5.35 -9.85
C LEU A 62 -5.38 4.01 -10.56
N ALA A 63 -4.50 3.18 -10.03
CA ALA A 63 -4.36 1.79 -10.42
C ALA A 63 -4.22 0.91 -9.17
N GLY A 64 -4.64 -0.33 -9.27
CA GLY A 64 -4.44 -1.32 -8.24
C GLY A 64 -4.19 -2.70 -8.82
N VAL A 65 -3.52 -3.56 -8.06
CA VAL A 65 -3.35 -4.97 -8.38
C VAL A 65 -3.86 -5.79 -7.22
N GLU A 66 -4.70 -6.79 -7.51
CA GLU A 66 -5.27 -7.66 -6.50
C GLU A 66 -5.39 -9.09 -7.03
N ALA A 67 -4.97 -10.05 -6.21
CA ALA A 67 -4.97 -11.46 -6.60
C ALA A 67 -6.31 -12.15 -6.31
N ASP A 68 -7.06 -11.68 -5.31
CA ASP A 68 -8.39 -12.21 -4.99
C ASP A 68 -9.45 -11.61 -5.92
N PRO A 69 -10.21 -12.43 -6.67
CA PRO A 69 -11.21 -11.92 -7.63
C PRO A 69 -12.34 -11.12 -6.99
N LEU A 70 -12.75 -11.48 -5.76
CA LEU A 70 -13.81 -10.79 -5.05
C LEU A 70 -13.35 -9.41 -4.58
N ALA A 71 -12.15 -9.34 -4.01
CA ALA A 71 -11.54 -8.09 -3.58
C ALA A 71 -11.27 -7.16 -4.77
N ALA A 72 -10.71 -7.68 -5.87
CA ALA A 72 -10.46 -6.91 -7.09
C ALA A 72 -11.76 -6.32 -7.69
N ARG A 73 -12.84 -7.11 -7.70
CA ARG A 73 -14.17 -6.62 -8.11
C ARG A 73 -14.67 -5.53 -7.17
N THR A 74 -14.55 -5.77 -5.85
CA THR A 74 -14.96 -4.79 -4.83
C THR A 74 -14.22 -3.46 -5.01
N ALA A 75 -12.90 -3.49 -5.28
CA ALA A 75 -12.14 -2.28 -5.55
C ALA A 75 -12.64 -1.51 -6.77
N ARG A 76 -12.93 -2.21 -7.89
CA ARG A 76 -13.53 -1.59 -9.09
C ARG A 76 -14.86 -0.93 -8.79
N ASP A 77 -15.74 -1.65 -8.09
CA ASP A 77 -17.07 -1.16 -7.71
C ASP A 77 -16.98 0.07 -6.79
N ASN A 78 -16.02 0.08 -5.86
CA ASN A 78 -15.78 1.23 -4.99
C ASN A 78 -15.26 2.44 -5.77
N LEU A 79 -14.32 2.29 -6.70
CA LEU A 79 -13.87 3.39 -7.55
C LEU A 79 -15.02 3.93 -8.39
N ALA A 80 -15.77 3.06 -9.06
CA ALA A 80 -16.90 3.44 -9.90
C ALA A 80 -18.01 4.17 -9.11
N THR A 81 -18.39 3.66 -7.94
CA THR A 81 -19.43 4.24 -7.08
C THR A 81 -19.04 5.66 -6.62
N ASN A 82 -17.76 5.93 -6.46
CA ASN A 82 -17.23 7.24 -6.06
C ASN A 82 -16.87 8.15 -7.25
N GLY A 83 -17.12 7.72 -8.49
CA GLY A 83 -16.81 8.51 -9.69
C GLY A 83 -15.32 8.70 -9.92
N LEU A 84 -14.48 7.83 -9.37
CA LEU A 84 -13.02 7.90 -9.50
C LEU A 84 -12.56 7.05 -10.68
N PRO A 85 -11.87 7.65 -11.67
CA PRO A 85 -11.27 6.89 -12.76
C PRO A 85 -10.11 6.04 -12.22
N GLY A 86 -10.12 4.74 -12.53
CA GLY A 86 -9.04 3.85 -12.09
C GLY A 86 -9.10 2.49 -12.76
N GLU A 87 -7.97 1.80 -12.75
CA GLU A 87 -7.78 0.47 -13.30
C GLU A 87 -7.38 -0.52 -12.19
N ILE A 88 -8.12 -1.60 -12.02
CA ILE A 88 -7.76 -2.68 -11.10
C ILE A 88 -7.45 -3.94 -11.89
N ALA A 89 -6.19 -4.32 -11.91
CA ALA A 89 -5.71 -5.56 -12.51
C ALA A 89 -5.94 -6.72 -11.53
N LEU A 90 -6.60 -7.78 -12.03
CA LEU A 90 -6.67 -9.05 -11.31
C LEU A 90 -5.39 -9.85 -11.58
N GLY A 91 -4.68 -10.23 -10.55
CA GLY A 91 -3.48 -11.05 -10.67
C GLY A 91 -2.45 -10.79 -9.58
N ASP A 92 -1.31 -11.44 -9.74
CA ASP A 92 -0.17 -11.28 -8.85
C ASP A 92 0.56 -9.96 -9.17
N TRP A 93 0.84 -9.15 -8.14
CA TRP A 93 1.54 -7.87 -8.31
C TRP A 93 2.99 -8.04 -8.81
N ARG A 94 3.60 -9.23 -8.67
CA ARG A 94 4.92 -9.54 -9.24
C ARG A 94 4.90 -9.48 -10.77
N GLU A 95 3.79 -9.91 -11.36
CA GLU A 95 3.58 -9.99 -12.81
C GLU A 95 2.54 -8.98 -13.30
N ALA A 96 2.23 -7.96 -12.50
CA ALA A 96 1.19 -7.00 -12.81
C ALA A 96 1.31 -6.43 -14.22
N PRO A 97 0.25 -6.50 -15.04
CA PRO A 97 0.23 -6.01 -16.42
C PRO A 97 0.12 -4.48 -16.50
N LEU A 98 0.89 -3.79 -15.64
CA LEU A 98 0.93 -2.34 -15.57
C LEU A 98 2.25 -1.82 -16.16
N PRO A 99 2.23 -0.63 -16.79
CA PRO A 99 3.40 -0.08 -17.48
C PRO A 99 4.54 0.23 -16.50
N ALA A 100 5.75 -0.25 -16.83
CA ALA A 100 6.95 0.03 -16.07
C ALA A 100 7.32 1.53 -16.12
N GLY A 101 7.83 2.06 -15.00
CA GLY A 101 8.32 3.44 -14.93
C GLY A 101 7.24 4.51 -15.08
N ALA A 102 5.97 4.17 -14.86
CA ALA A 102 4.84 5.05 -15.16
C ALA A 102 4.23 5.74 -13.94
N PHE A 103 4.52 5.27 -12.72
CA PHE A 103 3.85 5.73 -11.52
C PHE A 103 4.70 6.71 -10.71
N ASP A 104 4.04 7.71 -10.16
CA ASP A 104 4.63 8.69 -9.23
C ASP A 104 4.69 8.14 -7.81
N LEU A 105 3.67 7.37 -7.43
CA LEU A 105 3.55 6.73 -6.13
C LEU A 105 3.09 5.28 -6.31
N VAL A 106 3.77 4.37 -5.64
CA VAL A 106 3.30 3.01 -5.36
C VAL A 106 3.08 2.91 -3.86
N VAL A 107 1.98 2.29 -3.45
CA VAL A 107 1.69 1.99 -2.04
C VAL A 107 1.46 0.50 -1.87
N SER A 108 1.65 0.00 -0.66
CA SER A 108 1.23 -1.35 -0.28
C SER A 108 1.02 -1.47 1.22
N ASN A 109 -0.07 -2.11 1.60
CA ASN A 109 -0.31 -2.62 2.94
C ASN A 109 -0.26 -4.16 2.90
N PRO A 110 0.96 -4.74 2.85
CA PRO A 110 1.10 -6.18 2.65
C PRO A 110 0.68 -6.97 3.90
N PRO A 111 0.31 -8.25 3.76
CA PRO A 111 0.10 -9.12 4.91
C PRO A 111 1.43 -9.33 5.67
N TYR A 112 1.40 -9.20 7.02
CA TYR A 112 2.61 -9.14 7.86
C TYR A 112 2.98 -10.44 8.54
N PHE A 113 2.19 -11.51 8.42
CA PHE A 113 2.39 -12.71 9.21
C PHE A 113 3.10 -13.78 8.38
N PRO A 114 4.21 -14.37 8.90
CA PRO A 114 4.80 -15.54 8.28
C PRO A 114 3.83 -16.73 8.31
N PRO A 115 3.97 -17.71 7.41
CA PRO A 115 3.09 -18.87 7.28
C PRO A 115 2.84 -19.63 8.58
N ASP A 116 3.86 -19.69 9.45
CA ASP A 116 3.85 -20.47 10.70
C ASP A 116 3.37 -19.71 11.94
N SER A 117 2.80 -18.52 11.79
CA SER A 117 2.43 -17.68 12.93
C SER A 117 1.22 -18.19 13.74
N GLY A 118 0.53 -19.25 13.31
CA GLY A 118 -0.59 -19.89 14.03
C GLY A 118 -1.83 -18.98 14.21
N ARG A 119 -1.84 -17.79 13.60
CA ARG A 119 -2.92 -16.81 13.69
C ARG A 119 -3.78 -16.76 12.44
N GLY A 120 -4.30 -17.93 12.09
CA GLY A 120 -5.33 -18.07 11.08
C GLY A 120 -4.80 -18.32 9.67
N ASP A 121 -5.44 -19.27 8.99
CA ASP A 121 -5.19 -19.68 7.60
C ASP A 121 -5.69 -18.65 6.57
N ASP A 122 -5.64 -17.35 6.91
CA ASP A 122 -6.12 -16.32 6.02
C ASP A 122 -5.05 -15.96 4.98
N PRO A 123 -5.23 -16.35 3.72
CA PRO A 123 -4.28 -16.09 2.64
C PRO A 123 -3.94 -14.61 2.45
N ALA A 124 -4.84 -13.71 2.84
CA ALA A 124 -4.62 -12.27 2.74
C ALA A 124 -3.65 -11.74 3.81
N ARG A 125 -3.40 -12.51 4.87
CA ARG A 125 -2.50 -12.14 5.99
C ARG A 125 -1.15 -12.86 5.95
N MET A 126 -0.96 -13.75 4.98
CA MET A 126 0.25 -14.55 4.90
C MET A 126 1.23 -13.92 3.91
N GLU A 127 2.51 -13.83 4.28
CA GLU A 127 3.61 -13.51 3.34
C GLU A 127 3.75 -14.57 2.21
N LEU A 128 2.66 -15.31 1.91
CA LEU A 128 2.68 -16.47 1.02
C LEU A 128 2.81 -16.12 -0.46
N ARG A 129 2.67 -14.86 -0.85
CA ARG A 129 2.66 -14.46 -2.26
C ARG A 129 3.78 -13.50 -2.64
N GLY A 130 4.94 -13.68 -2.06
CA GLY A 130 6.14 -12.90 -2.37
C GLY A 130 6.70 -12.20 -1.14
N GLY A 131 8.00 -12.33 -0.94
CA GLY A 131 8.71 -11.68 0.14
C GLY A 131 8.79 -10.16 -0.03
N LEU A 132 9.26 -9.51 1.01
CA LEU A 132 9.47 -8.06 1.03
C LEU A 132 10.38 -7.57 -0.11
N GLU A 133 11.39 -8.35 -0.49
CA GLU A 133 12.29 -8.02 -1.61
C GLU A 133 11.56 -8.02 -2.95
N GLU A 134 10.68 -9.00 -3.19
CA GLU A 134 9.88 -9.07 -4.42
C GLU A 134 8.88 -7.92 -4.49
N LEU A 135 8.28 -7.54 -3.36
CA LEU A 135 7.40 -6.36 -3.28
C LEU A 135 8.15 -5.07 -3.63
N CYS A 136 9.35 -4.89 -3.07
CA CYS A 136 10.21 -3.75 -3.40
C CYS A 136 10.63 -3.76 -4.89
N ALA A 137 10.91 -4.93 -5.46
CA ALA A 137 11.25 -5.08 -6.88
C ALA A 137 10.06 -4.71 -7.79
N ALA A 138 8.85 -5.17 -7.45
CA ALA A 138 7.64 -4.82 -8.18
C ALA A 138 7.35 -3.31 -8.11
N ALA A 139 7.44 -2.71 -6.93
CA ALA A 139 7.28 -1.27 -6.74
C ALA A 139 8.31 -0.48 -7.56
N ARG A 140 9.60 -0.88 -7.51
CA ARG A 140 10.66 -0.26 -8.32
C ARG A 140 10.37 -0.35 -9.82
N ARG A 141 9.88 -1.48 -10.31
CA ARG A 141 9.54 -1.66 -11.73
C ARG A 141 8.49 -0.66 -12.17
N LEU A 142 7.45 -0.46 -11.38
CA LEU A 142 6.32 0.42 -11.70
C LEU A 142 6.65 1.90 -11.57
N LEU A 143 7.47 2.28 -10.60
CA LEU A 143 7.80 3.68 -10.33
C LEU A 143 8.65 4.30 -11.44
N ARG A 144 8.39 5.57 -11.77
CA ARG A 144 9.33 6.40 -12.51
C ARG A 144 10.54 6.78 -11.66
N ASN A 145 11.61 7.28 -12.27
CA ASN A 145 12.73 7.85 -11.51
C ASN A 145 12.25 9.02 -10.64
N GLY A 146 12.65 9.04 -9.37
CA GLY A 146 12.16 9.99 -8.38
C GLY A 146 10.75 9.69 -7.85
N GLY A 147 10.10 8.63 -8.34
CA GLY A 147 8.82 8.14 -7.79
C GLY A 147 9.01 7.54 -6.41
N ARG A 148 7.91 7.43 -5.66
CA ARG A 148 7.89 7.06 -4.25
C ARG A 148 7.23 5.71 -4.02
N PHE A 149 7.78 4.94 -3.10
CA PHE A 149 7.15 3.73 -2.57
C PHE A 149 6.87 3.92 -1.09
N ALA A 150 5.60 3.84 -0.69
CA ALA A 150 5.21 3.88 0.71
C ALA A 150 4.56 2.56 1.11
N LEU A 151 4.99 2.01 2.24
CA LEU A 151 4.45 0.78 2.80
C LEU A 151 4.34 0.86 4.32
N CYS A 152 3.49 0.02 4.88
CA CYS A 152 3.47 -0.25 6.31
C CYS A 152 3.97 -1.67 6.60
N HIS A 153 4.49 -1.87 7.80
CA HIS A 153 5.00 -3.14 8.27
C HIS A 153 5.05 -3.19 9.81
N ARG A 154 5.46 -4.32 10.35
CA ARG A 154 5.73 -4.46 11.79
C ARG A 154 7.04 -3.78 12.15
N PRO A 155 7.12 -3.08 13.31
CA PRO A 155 8.33 -2.36 13.74
C PRO A 155 9.57 -3.25 13.86
N GLU A 156 9.41 -4.52 14.23
CA GLU A 156 10.49 -5.50 14.36
C GLU A 156 11.22 -5.77 13.03
N ARG A 157 10.56 -5.49 11.91
CA ARG A 157 11.11 -5.68 10.56
C ARG A 157 11.73 -4.39 9.99
N LEU A 158 11.95 -3.36 10.82
CA LEU A 158 12.50 -2.08 10.36
C LEU A 158 13.79 -2.26 9.54
N CYS A 159 14.75 -3.00 10.07
CA CYS A 159 16.03 -3.22 9.36
C CYS A 159 15.83 -3.94 8.03
N ASP A 160 14.97 -4.97 8.00
CA ASP A 160 14.70 -5.74 6.79
C ASP A 160 14.04 -4.86 5.72
N VAL A 161 13.06 -4.04 6.11
CA VAL A 161 12.37 -3.10 5.19
C VAL A 161 13.36 -2.10 4.60
N LEU A 162 14.23 -1.50 5.40
CA LEU A 162 15.22 -0.54 4.92
C LEU A 162 16.26 -1.19 3.99
N CYS A 163 16.71 -2.41 4.33
CA CYS A 163 17.63 -3.18 3.49
C CYS A 163 16.99 -3.58 2.16
N ALA A 164 15.76 -4.12 2.16
CA ALA A 164 15.04 -4.51 0.95
C ALA A 164 14.79 -3.32 0.01
N LEU A 165 14.38 -2.18 0.56
CA LEU A 165 14.22 -0.95 -0.22
C LEU A 165 15.53 -0.55 -0.91
N ARG A 166 16.65 -0.48 -0.16
CA ARG A 166 17.94 -0.08 -0.72
C ARG A 166 18.48 -1.07 -1.74
N ALA A 167 18.31 -2.37 -1.50
CA ALA A 167 18.71 -3.43 -2.45
C ALA A 167 18.03 -3.25 -3.82
N GLN A 168 16.82 -2.67 -3.85
CA GLN A 168 16.09 -2.38 -5.07
C GLN A 168 16.26 -0.94 -5.58
N GLY A 169 17.19 -0.15 -5.02
CA GLY A 169 17.42 1.25 -5.43
C GLY A 169 16.28 2.20 -5.07
N LEU A 170 15.49 1.83 -4.06
CA LEU A 170 14.49 2.67 -3.41
C LEU A 170 15.11 3.24 -2.12
N GLU A 171 15.69 4.42 -2.20
CA GLU A 171 16.35 5.02 -1.03
C GLU A 171 15.33 5.43 0.02
N PRO A 172 15.39 4.91 1.27
CA PRO A 172 14.49 5.30 2.35
C PRO A 172 14.62 6.79 2.67
N LYS A 173 13.48 7.48 2.75
CA LYS A 173 13.42 8.93 2.97
C LYS A 173 12.67 9.34 4.22
N ARG A 174 11.66 8.56 4.60
CA ARG A 174 10.85 8.82 5.78
C ARG A 174 10.51 7.52 6.49
N VAL A 175 10.60 7.54 7.79
CA VAL A 175 10.16 6.46 8.69
C VAL A 175 9.30 7.09 9.78
N LYS A 176 8.18 6.44 10.09
CA LYS A 176 7.34 6.77 11.23
C LYS A 176 6.97 5.52 11.99
N LEU A 177 7.05 5.58 13.32
CA LEU A 177 6.61 4.53 14.22
C LEU A 177 5.36 4.99 14.94
N LEU A 178 4.32 4.17 14.91
CA LEU A 178 3.05 4.46 15.58
C LEU A 178 2.78 3.42 16.67
N SER A 179 2.32 3.90 17.83
CA SER A 179 1.85 3.08 18.95
C SER A 179 0.33 3.18 19.05
N HIS A 180 -0.33 2.11 19.51
CA HIS A 180 -1.78 2.13 19.77
C HIS A 180 -2.18 3.13 20.83
N SER A 181 -1.29 3.40 21.79
CA SER A 181 -1.53 4.36 22.87
C SER A 181 -0.20 4.91 23.40
N PRO A 182 -0.20 6.10 24.02
CA PRO A 182 0.98 6.67 24.67
C PRO A 182 1.61 5.72 25.68
N GLY A 183 2.93 5.60 25.67
CA GLY A 183 3.69 4.73 26.58
C GLY A 183 3.76 3.25 26.20
N HIS A 184 3.10 2.83 25.11
CA HIS A 184 3.23 1.46 24.60
C HIS A 184 4.30 1.40 23.49
N PRO A 185 4.96 0.25 23.33
CA PRO A 185 5.88 0.05 22.22
C PRO A 185 5.18 0.31 20.87
N PRO A 186 5.91 0.76 19.84
CA PRO A 186 5.36 0.88 18.50
C PRO A 186 4.78 -0.44 18.00
N SER A 187 3.64 -0.37 17.34
CA SER A 187 2.93 -1.51 16.75
C SER A 187 2.87 -1.45 15.22
N LEU A 188 3.12 -0.29 14.64
CA LEU A 188 3.11 -0.07 13.21
C LEU A 188 4.33 0.74 12.78
N LEU A 189 4.96 0.26 11.71
CA LEU A 189 6.04 0.92 10.99
C LEU A 189 5.49 1.44 9.66
N LEU A 190 5.73 2.72 9.37
CA LEU A 190 5.47 3.33 8.06
C LEU A 190 6.81 3.75 7.46
N VAL A 191 7.05 3.38 6.21
CA VAL A 191 8.28 3.74 5.49
C VAL A 191 7.94 4.28 4.11
N GLU A 192 8.63 5.33 3.69
CA GLU A 192 8.60 5.83 2.34
C GLU A 192 10.01 5.92 1.77
N GLY A 193 10.23 5.26 0.62
CA GLY A 193 11.47 5.32 -0.16
C GLY A 193 11.27 6.04 -1.49
N VAL A 194 12.37 6.49 -2.10
CA VAL A 194 12.37 7.18 -3.40
C VAL A 194 13.26 6.44 -4.38
N ARG A 195 12.72 6.10 -5.56
CA ARG A 195 13.51 5.47 -6.62
C ARG A 195 14.64 6.39 -7.08
N GLN A 196 15.89 5.90 -6.99
CA GLN A 196 17.12 6.66 -7.27
C GLN A 196 17.26 7.92 -6.40
N GLY A 197 16.72 7.89 -5.19
CA GLY A 197 16.87 8.97 -4.21
C GLY A 197 18.33 9.08 -3.72
N ARG A 198 18.72 10.30 -3.34
CA ARG A 198 19.99 10.52 -2.64
C ARG A 198 19.86 10.08 -1.18
N PRO A 199 20.94 9.66 -0.50
CA PRO A 199 20.91 9.34 0.92
C PRO A 199 20.31 10.47 1.79
N GLY A 200 19.74 10.09 2.91
CA GLY A 200 19.13 11.02 3.88
C GLY A 200 17.74 10.56 4.31
N LEU A 201 17.63 10.09 5.56
CA LEU A 201 16.42 9.57 6.18
C LEU A 201 15.91 10.54 7.24
N THR A 202 14.60 10.83 7.22
CA THR A 202 13.92 11.53 8.30
C THR A 202 13.12 10.52 9.12
N VAL A 203 13.29 10.56 10.44
CA VAL A 203 12.47 9.81 11.39
C VAL A 203 11.41 10.76 11.95
N GLU A 204 10.14 10.44 11.75
CA GLU A 204 9.00 11.20 12.30
C GLU A 204 8.59 10.58 13.65
N LEU A 205 8.39 11.43 14.64
CA LEU A 205 7.93 11.04 15.97
C LEU A 205 6.42 11.23 16.12
#